data_896f0de971dae7fef6ec74c4af26548b
#
_entry.id   896f0de971dae7fef6ec74c4af26548b
#
_cell.length_a   1.000
_cell.length_b   1.000
_cell.length_c   1.000
_cell.angle_alpha   90.00
_cell.angle_beta   90.00
_cell.angle_gamma   90.00
#
_symmetry.space_group_name_H-M   'P 1'
#
loop_
_entity.id
_entity.type
_entity.pdbx_description
1 polymer ?
#
loop_
_entity_poly.entity_id
_entity_poly.type
_entity_poly.pdbx_seq_one_letter_code
_entity_poly.pdbx_strand_id
1 'polypeptide(L)'
;MEMAATWTLKREKWTDSDPVRGYWFRDGDKTDRDPPVATNNPHRSVLKRTKNRFFLIGDPQKNNCSLNIRETRKKDAGSYFFHLERGQTKFNYLWNMITLHVTALTDTPYVLFPETLEAGYPSNLICFAPWACGSPTFSWAGTSVSLSSTNTNGSSVLTVTPQPWDHGTNLTCQVTLPGSGVTTRTTIILNVSYAPKNLTLTIYKGVDPATTALRNGSTLTLLEEESLRMLCTVDSNPPARLSWAYGNLILSPMQSPTPGLLELPQMHRRYEGKFTCSAQNVLGSQHMSLNLLLKRTSGLMAEVVLVAVVEAAVKVLLLGLCLIFLRVRSPRRRQQGRQCTGTMQT
;
A
#
# COMPACT_ATOMS: atom_id res chain seq x y z
N MET A 1 34.75 -18.61 7.51
CA MET A 1 34.88 -18.96 8.92
C MET A 1 36.33 -19.36 9.16
N GLU A 2 37.00 -18.65 10.04
CA GLU A 2 38.38 -18.91 10.41
C GLU A 2 38.42 -19.36 11.85
N MET A 3 39.06 -20.52 12.13
CA MET A 3 39.20 -21.08 13.45
C MET A 3 40.70 -21.22 13.76
N ALA A 4 41.13 -20.55 14.81
CA ALA A 4 42.53 -20.58 15.25
C ALA A 4 42.69 -21.57 16.43
N ALA A 5 43.67 -22.48 16.31
CA ALA A 5 44.07 -23.39 17.38
C ALA A 5 45.60 -23.44 17.48
N THR A 6 46.13 -23.48 18.69
CA THR A 6 47.56 -23.60 18.99
C THR A 6 47.86 -24.89 19.72
N TRP A 7 49.04 -25.50 19.46
CA TRP A 7 49.44 -26.79 20.03
C TRP A 7 50.95 -26.91 20.17
N THR A 8 51.42 -27.84 21.03
CA THR A 8 52.83 -28.11 21.27
C THR A 8 53.11 -29.61 21.16
N LEU A 9 54.23 -29.99 20.53
CA LEU A 9 54.68 -31.36 20.36
C LEU A 9 55.94 -31.65 21.19
N LYS A 10 56.04 -32.88 21.79
CA LYS A 10 57.30 -33.36 22.42
C LYS A 10 58.33 -33.73 21.35
N ARG A 11 59.57 -33.31 21.53
CA ARG A 11 60.70 -33.35 20.60
C ARG A 11 61.47 -34.69 20.64
N GLU A 12 60.83 -35.82 20.42
CA GLU A 12 61.52 -37.13 20.59
C GLU A 12 61.83 -37.88 19.27
N LYS A 13 61.22 -37.52 18.15
CA LYS A 13 61.34 -38.30 16.88
C LYS A 13 61.37 -37.47 15.60
N TRP A 14 61.82 -36.22 15.68
CA TRP A 14 61.92 -35.31 14.56
C TRP A 14 63.10 -34.36 14.70
N THR A 15 63.57 -33.82 13.59
CA THR A 15 64.63 -32.80 13.51
C THR A 15 64.03 -31.47 13.07
N ASP A 16 64.78 -30.35 13.31
CA ASP A 16 64.31 -29.02 12.93
C ASP A 16 64.13 -28.85 11.41
N SER A 17 64.85 -29.70 10.61
CA SER A 17 64.77 -29.74 9.16
C SER A 17 63.57 -30.54 8.62
N ASP A 18 62.91 -31.32 9.47
CA ASP A 18 61.75 -32.10 9.03
C ASP A 18 60.55 -31.19 8.76
N PRO A 19 59.93 -31.32 7.57
CA PRO A 19 58.76 -30.52 7.23
C PRO A 19 57.55 -30.85 8.11
N VAL A 20 56.89 -29.83 8.63
CA VAL A 20 55.65 -29.97 9.40
C VAL A 20 54.47 -30.03 8.45
N ARG A 21 53.76 -31.12 8.48
CA ARG A 21 52.59 -31.38 7.62
C ARG A 21 51.34 -31.48 8.45
N GLY A 22 50.35 -30.64 8.20
CA GLY A 22 49.06 -30.60 8.86
C GLY A 22 47.95 -31.12 7.96
N TYR A 23 46.99 -31.75 8.56
CA TYR A 23 45.83 -32.30 7.86
C TYR A 23 44.59 -32.13 8.71
N TRP A 24 43.54 -31.69 8.12
CA TRP A 24 42.20 -31.71 8.74
C TRP A 24 41.43 -32.93 8.22
N PHE A 25 40.92 -33.73 9.13
CA PHE A 25 40.08 -34.89 8.84
C PHE A 25 38.70 -34.74 9.45
N ARG A 26 37.73 -35.42 8.88
CA ARG A 26 36.42 -35.57 9.51
C ARG A 26 36.51 -36.60 10.62
N ASP A 27 35.71 -36.45 11.67
CA ASP A 27 35.60 -37.44 12.72
C ASP A 27 35.20 -38.81 12.17
N GLY A 28 35.88 -39.85 12.60
CA GLY A 28 35.75 -41.21 12.07
C GLY A 28 36.64 -41.55 10.87
N ASP A 29 37.29 -40.56 10.23
CA ASP A 29 38.21 -40.82 9.09
C ASP A 29 39.52 -41.46 9.65
N LYS A 30 40.08 -42.35 8.83
CA LYS A 30 41.38 -42.99 9.08
C LYS A 30 42.50 -42.23 8.38
N THR A 31 43.41 -41.65 9.15
CA THR A 31 44.46 -40.75 8.66
C THR A 31 45.44 -41.39 7.66
N ASP A 32 45.56 -42.71 7.68
CA ASP A 32 46.42 -43.52 6.79
C ASP A 32 45.76 -43.81 5.43
N ARG A 33 44.44 -43.83 5.35
CA ARG A 33 43.68 -44.30 4.19
C ARG A 33 42.84 -43.23 3.58
N ASP A 34 42.12 -42.48 4.40
CA ASP A 34 41.11 -41.53 3.93
C ASP A 34 41.73 -40.19 3.46
N PRO A 35 41.17 -39.52 2.48
CA PRO A 35 41.66 -38.22 2.06
C PRO A 35 41.26 -37.14 3.09
N PRO A 36 42.21 -36.26 3.49
CA PRO A 36 41.91 -35.15 4.37
C PRO A 36 40.95 -34.12 3.69
N VAL A 37 40.25 -33.34 4.48
CA VAL A 37 39.42 -32.22 3.97
C VAL A 37 40.26 -31.01 3.58
N ALA A 38 41.43 -30.79 4.24
CA ALA A 38 42.41 -29.76 3.94
C ALA A 38 43.81 -30.20 4.41
N THR A 39 44.86 -29.78 3.72
CA THR A 39 46.26 -30.02 4.08
C THR A 39 47.21 -29.03 3.43
N ASN A 40 48.41 -28.85 4.05
CA ASN A 40 49.54 -28.15 3.46
C ASN A 40 50.49 -29.11 2.72
N ASN A 41 50.21 -30.45 2.71
CA ASN A 41 51.03 -31.43 1.99
C ASN A 41 50.63 -31.44 0.48
N PRO A 42 51.50 -30.98 -0.44
CA PRO A 42 51.17 -30.91 -1.85
C PRO A 42 51.01 -32.31 -2.50
N HIS A 43 51.56 -33.36 -1.86
CA HIS A 43 51.50 -34.74 -2.38
C HIS A 43 50.28 -35.53 -1.88
N ARG A 44 49.50 -34.98 -0.97
CA ARG A 44 48.29 -35.63 -0.45
C ARG A 44 47.04 -35.04 -1.05
N SER A 45 46.29 -35.84 -1.79
CA SER A 45 45.00 -35.42 -2.34
C SER A 45 43.97 -35.15 -1.25
N VAL A 46 43.25 -34.03 -1.36
CA VAL A 46 42.11 -33.71 -0.49
C VAL A 46 40.83 -34.36 -1.01
N LEU A 47 39.85 -34.51 -0.14
CA LEU A 47 38.52 -35.01 -0.44
C LEU A 47 37.89 -34.17 -1.58
N LYS A 48 37.40 -34.81 -2.65
CA LYS A 48 36.84 -34.13 -3.85
C LYS A 48 35.81 -33.02 -3.52
N ARG A 49 34.91 -33.30 -2.55
CA ARG A 49 33.85 -32.37 -2.18
C ARG A 49 34.32 -31.12 -1.42
N THR A 50 35.53 -31.16 -0.82
CA THR A 50 36.13 -30.05 -0.07
C THR A 50 37.21 -29.30 -0.84
N LYS A 51 37.64 -29.85 -1.97
CA LYS A 51 38.63 -29.24 -2.87
C LYS A 51 38.20 -27.84 -3.27
N ASN A 52 39.10 -26.85 -3.19
CA ASN A 52 38.88 -25.42 -3.46
C ASN A 52 37.88 -24.73 -2.50
N ARG A 53 37.49 -25.37 -1.41
CA ARG A 53 36.58 -24.80 -0.39
C ARG A 53 37.16 -24.85 1.01
N PHE A 54 37.91 -25.92 1.35
CA PHE A 54 38.56 -26.06 2.64
C PHE A 54 40.05 -25.81 2.47
N PHE A 55 40.58 -24.87 3.25
CA PHE A 55 41.98 -24.44 3.18
C PHE A 55 42.60 -24.43 4.57
N LEU A 56 43.69 -25.17 4.76
CA LEU A 56 44.56 -24.97 5.89
C LEU A 56 45.35 -23.67 5.68
N ILE A 57 44.91 -22.60 6.33
CA ILE A 57 45.52 -21.26 6.20
C ILE A 57 46.57 -21.00 7.29
N GLY A 58 46.46 -21.72 8.40
CA GLY A 58 47.44 -21.71 9.46
C GLY A 58 48.75 -22.37 9.00
N ASP A 59 49.87 -21.91 9.56
CA ASP A 59 51.18 -22.53 9.39
C ASP A 59 51.44 -23.51 10.54
N PRO A 60 51.41 -24.85 10.31
CA PRO A 60 51.64 -25.82 11.36
C PRO A 60 53.02 -25.73 11.98
N GLN A 61 54.01 -25.17 11.27
CA GLN A 61 55.35 -24.93 11.81
C GLN A 61 55.36 -23.85 12.91
N LYS A 62 54.38 -22.94 12.86
CA LYS A 62 54.18 -21.87 13.86
C LYS A 62 53.05 -22.23 14.85
N ASN A 63 52.75 -23.51 15.00
CA ASN A 63 51.69 -24.02 15.88
C ASN A 63 50.31 -23.45 15.54
N ASN A 64 50.04 -23.16 14.26
CA ASN A 64 48.76 -22.66 13.78
C ASN A 64 48.12 -23.65 12.80
N CYS A 65 46.96 -24.16 13.16
CA CYS A 65 46.16 -25.09 12.31
C CYS A 65 44.86 -24.48 11.81
N SER A 66 44.76 -23.16 11.69
CA SER A 66 43.56 -22.46 11.27
C SER A 66 43.01 -23.01 9.95
N LEU A 67 41.71 -23.33 9.97
CA LEU A 67 40.96 -23.83 8.82
C LEU A 67 40.03 -22.75 8.30
N ASN A 68 40.09 -22.45 7.00
CA ASN A 68 39.16 -21.59 6.32
C ASN A 68 38.22 -22.45 5.45
N ILE A 69 36.90 -22.27 5.62
CA ILE A 69 35.86 -22.95 4.87
C ILE A 69 35.09 -21.92 4.05
N ARG A 70 35.14 -22.03 2.72
CA ARG A 70 34.36 -21.20 1.78
C ARG A 70 33.11 -21.96 1.35
N GLU A 71 32.03 -21.25 1.05
CA GLU A 71 30.78 -21.82 0.52
C GLU A 71 30.27 -22.99 1.38
N THR A 72 30.13 -22.79 2.67
CA THR A 72 29.71 -23.84 3.62
C THR A 72 28.37 -24.42 3.22
N ARG A 73 28.27 -25.76 3.19
CA ARG A 73 27.08 -26.52 2.81
C ARG A 73 26.59 -27.37 3.98
N LYS A 74 25.30 -27.70 4.02
CA LYS A 74 24.74 -28.56 5.08
C LYS A 74 25.52 -29.87 5.28
N LYS A 75 26.06 -30.45 4.19
CA LYS A 75 26.89 -31.67 4.23
C LYS A 75 28.24 -31.48 4.88
N ASP A 76 28.68 -30.25 5.11
CA ASP A 76 29.93 -29.96 5.79
C ASP A 76 29.76 -29.96 7.32
N ALA A 77 28.53 -29.98 7.83
CA ALA A 77 28.26 -30.13 9.26
C ALA A 77 28.89 -31.44 9.81
N GLY A 78 29.42 -31.36 11.01
CA GLY A 78 30.06 -32.49 11.68
C GLY A 78 31.33 -32.09 12.42
N SER A 79 31.98 -33.04 13.07
CA SER A 79 33.20 -32.83 13.83
C SER A 79 34.45 -33.11 13.00
N TYR A 80 35.47 -32.33 13.23
CA TYR A 80 36.75 -32.42 12.55
C TYR A 80 37.89 -32.39 13.54
N PHE A 81 38.94 -33.16 13.27
CA PHE A 81 40.15 -33.17 14.04
C PHE A 81 41.37 -32.83 13.19
N PHE A 82 42.38 -32.30 13.85
CA PHE A 82 43.67 -31.97 13.22
C PHE A 82 44.64 -33.13 13.40
N HIS A 83 45.31 -33.56 12.35
CA HIS A 83 46.38 -34.53 12.31
C HIS A 83 47.69 -33.84 11.95
N LEU A 84 48.76 -34.13 12.64
CA LEU A 84 50.07 -33.58 12.43
C LEU A 84 51.08 -34.67 12.13
N GLU A 85 51.94 -34.44 11.13
CA GLU A 85 53.10 -35.27 10.85
C GLU A 85 54.37 -34.40 10.83
N ARG A 86 55.41 -34.85 11.58
CA ARG A 86 56.75 -34.29 11.51
C ARG A 86 57.80 -35.41 11.71
N GLY A 87 58.67 -35.69 10.72
CA GLY A 87 59.58 -36.81 10.76
C GLY A 87 58.80 -38.11 10.93
N GLN A 88 59.13 -38.86 12.00
CA GLN A 88 58.42 -40.12 12.35
C GLN A 88 57.25 -39.87 13.30
N THR A 89 57.06 -38.64 13.79
CA THR A 89 55.99 -38.32 14.73
C THR A 89 54.69 -38.07 13.96
N LYS A 90 53.64 -38.81 14.38
CA LYS A 90 52.27 -38.65 13.91
C LYS A 90 51.36 -38.48 15.10
N PHE A 91 50.51 -37.44 15.10
CA PHE A 91 49.65 -37.17 16.25
C PHE A 91 48.27 -36.70 15.79
N ASN A 92 47.20 -37.27 16.41
CA ASN A 92 45.82 -36.89 16.19
C ASN A 92 45.33 -36.04 17.40
N TYR A 93 44.90 -34.82 17.14
CA TYR A 93 44.33 -33.91 18.16
C TYR A 93 42.85 -34.21 18.35
N LEU A 94 42.51 -35.37 18.96
CA LEU A 94 41.12 -35.81 19.16
C LEU A 94 40.44 -35.08 20.33
N TRP A 95 41.23 -34.53 21.27
CA TRP A 95 40.69 -33.78 22.41
C TRP A 95 40.23 -32.37 22.07
N ASN A 96 40.70 -31.80 20.97
CA ASN A 96 40.43 -30.45 20.50
C ASN A 96 39.75 -30.49 19.13
N MET A 97 38.77 -31.37 18.97
CA MET A 97 37.95 -31.41 17.78
C MET A 97 37.10 -30.13 17.67
N ILE A 98 36.93 -29.68 16.45
CA ILE A 98 36.00 -28.60 16.13
C ILE A 98 34.71 -29.19 15.58
N THR A 99 33.57 -28.74 16.07
CA THR A 99 32.27 -29.14 15.56
C THR A 99 31.68 -27.98 14.71
N LEU A 100 31.44 -28.26 13.46
CA LEU A 100 30.82 -27.31 12.52
C LEU A 100 29.32 -27.56 12.49
N HIS A 101 28.56 -26.59 12.98
CA HIS A 101 27.11 -26.53 12.85
C HIS A 101 26.74 -25.69 11.63
N VAL A 102 26.02 -26.27 10.68
CA VAL A 102 25.54 -25.58 9.50
C VAL A 102 24.02 -25.48 9.55
N THR A 103 23.52 -24.32 9.90
CA THR A 103 22.10 -24.02 9.97
C THR A 103 21.61 -23.35 8.69
N ALA A 104 20.29 -23.36 8.47
CA ALA A 104 19.70 -22.53 7.43
C ALA A 104 19.87 -21.04 7.81
N LEU A 105 20.01 -20.19 6.81
CA LEU A 105 20.00 -18.75 7.03
C LEU A 105 18.57 -18.32 7.40
N THR A 106 18.39 -17.96 8.66
CA THR A 106 17.13 -17.46 9.22
C THR A 106 17.16 -15.95 9.45
N ASP A 107 18.38 -15.40 9.52
CA ASP A 107 18.56 -13.97 9.76
C ASP A 107 18.13 -13.14 8.54
N THR A 108 17.45 -12.04 8.81
CA THR A 108 17.01 -11.08 7.79
C THR A 108 17.74 -9.75 8.00
N PRO A 109 17.92 -8.92 6.95
CA PRO A 109 18.52 -7.60 7.12
C PRO A 109 17.65 -6.70 8.00
N TYR A 110 18.29 -5.78 8.68
CA TYR A 110 17.64 -4.71 9.43
C TYR A 110 17.49 -3.49 8.53
N VAL A 111 16.35 -2.79 8.66
CA VAL A 111 16.11 -1.53 7.97
C VAL A 111 15.83 -0.45 9.02
N LEU A 112 16.70 0.57 9.05
CA LEU A 112 16.50 1.79 9.83
C LEU A 112 15.87 2.85 8.95
N PHE A 113 14.79 3.44 9.41
CA PHE A 113 14.05 4.51 8.73
C PHE A 113 13.26 5.33 9.74
N PRO A 114 12.92 6.60 9.43
CA PRO A 114 12.03 7.41 10.24
C PRO A 114 10.64 6.77 10.33
N GLU A 115 9.97 6.87 11.48
CA GLU A 115 8.62 6.34 11.70
C GLU A 115 7.61 6.90 10.69
N THR A 116 7.79 8.18 10.32
CA THR A 116 7.02 8.85 9.26
C THR A 116 7.95 9.55 8.28
N LEU A 117 7.61 9.50 7.01
CA LEU A 117 8.30 10.17 5.91
C LEU A 117 7.41 11.31 5.43
N GLU A 118 7.95 12.50 5.22
CA GLU A 118 7.17 13.63 4.70
C GLU A 118 7.24 13.65 3.17
N ALA A 119 6.07 13.76 2.52
CA ALA A 119 5.97 13.79 1.06
C ALA A 119 6.72 14.99 0.46
N GLY A 120 7.53 14.73 -0.55
CA GLY A 120 8.35 15.74 -1.24
C GLY A 120 9.69 16.05 -0.57
N TYR A 121 9.97 15.52 0.62
CA TYR A 121 11.25 15.74 1.31
C TYR A 121 12.14 14.50 1.25
N PRO A 122 13.43 14.63 0.89
CA PRO A 122 14.34 13.50 0.82
C PRO A 122 14.63 12.92 2.21
N SER A 123 14.59 11.60 2.31
CA SER A 123 14.88 10.86 3.54
C SER A 123 15.78 9.67 3.24
N ASN A 124 16.66 9.32 4.19
CA ASN A 124 17.58 8.21 4.08
C ASN A 124 17.06 6.99 4.85
N LEU A 125 17.02 5.86 4.16
CA LEU A 125 16.74 4.55 4.73
C LEU A 125 18.02 3.72 4.69
N ILE A 126 18.36 3.04 5.78
CA ILE A 126 19.60 2.29 5.90
C ILE A 126 19.27 0.81 6.08
N CYS A 127 19.71 -0.01 5.14
CA CYS A 127 19.66 -1.47 5.26
C CYS A 127 21.03 -2.00 5.66
N PHE A 128 21.09 -2.89 6.67
CA PHE A 128 22.35 -3.48 7.13
C PHE A 128 22.16 -4.91 7.59
N ALA A 129 23.22 -5.72 7.47
CA ALA A 129 23.23 -7.13 7.82
C ALA A 129 24.52 -7.47 8.61
N PRO A 130 24.57 -7.18 9.93
CA PRO A 130 25.76 -7.35 10.77
C PRO A 130 26.16 -8.81 10.93
N TRP A 131 25.24 -9.74 10.71
CA TRP A 131 25.43 -11.17 10.76
C TRP A 131 26.06 -11.74 9.47
N ALA A 132 26.11 -10.96 8.38
CA ALA A 132 26.62 -11.43 7.09
C ALA A 132 28.15 -11.47 7.10
N CYS A 133 28.72 -12.61 6.75
CA CYS A 133 30.15 -12.76 6.58
C CYS A 133 30.61 -12.35 5.17
N GLY A 134 31.77 -11.74 5.07
CA GLY A 134 32.34 -11.28 3.81
C GLY A 134 31.75 -9.92 3.37
N SER A 135 31.63 -9.73 2.06
CA SER A 135 31.07 -8.49 1.47
C SER A 135 29.70 -8.79 0.86
N PRO A 136 28.61 -8.72 1.62
CA PRO A 136 27.27 -8.94 1.11
C PRO A 136 26.90 -7.85 0.09
N THR A 137 26.06 -8.21 -0.88
CA THR A 137 25.50 -7.25 -1.83
C THR A 137 24.07 -6.91 -1.42
N PHE A 138 23.73 -5.63 -1.50
CA PHE A 138 22.42 -5.10 -1.16
C PHE A 138 21.69 -4.68 -2.41
N SER A 139 20.38 -4.88 -2.43
CA SER A 139 19.48 -4.36 -3.46
C SER A 139 18.14 -3.97 -2.83
N TRP A 140 17.50 -2.95 -3.42
CA TRP A 140 16.21 -2.46 -3.00
C TRP A 140 15.18 -2.72 -4.09
N ALA A 141 13.97 -3.07 -3.68
CA ALA A 141 12.85 -3.32 -4.58
C ALA A 141 11.54 -2.82 -3.96
N GLY A 142 10.64 -2.35 -4.80
CA GLY A 142 9.33 -1.79 -4.42
C GLY A 142 9.26 -0.30 -4.74
N THR A 143 8.05 0.22 -4.81
CA THR A 143 7.66 1.59 -5.14
C THR A 143 8.19 2.16 -6.47
N SER A 144 7.52 3.19 -6.97
CA SER A 144 7.88 3.94 -8.18
C SER A 144 8.99 4.99 -7.96
N VAL A 145 9.62 4.98 -6.78
CA VAL A 145 10.65 5.96 -6.40
C VAL A 145 11.93 5.67 -7.17
N SER A 146 12.53 6.70 -7.75
CA SER A 146 13.88 6.63 -8.33
C SER A 146 14.88 6.30 -7.23
N LEU A 147 15.36 5.05 -7.21
CA LEU A 147 16.21 4.50 -6.17
C LEU A 147 17.68 4.88 -6.46
N SER A 148 18.23 5.85 -5.75
CA SER A 148 19.66 6.03 -5.68
C SER A 148 20.20 5.41 -4.40
N SER A 149 20.93 4.31 -4.50
CA SER A 149 21.53 3.67 -3.33
C SER A 149 23.04 3.73 -3.36
N THR A 150 23.65 4.02 -2.22
CA THR A 150 25.09 3.90 -2.00
C THR A 150 25.36 2.70 -1.11
N ASN A 151 26.16 1.76 -1.62
CA ASN A 151 26.53 0.56 -0.89
C ASN A 151 27.89 0.75 -0.22
N THR A 152 27.98 0.37 1.05
CA THR A 152 29.20 0.29 1.84
C THR A 152 29.45 -1.16 2.26
N ASN A 153 30.58 -1.43 2.91
CA ASN A 153 30.89 -2.77 3.39
C ASN A 153 29.95 -3.12 4.56
N GLY A 154 28.86 -3.83 4.29
CA GLY A 154 27.90 -4.32 5.30
C GLY A 154 26.59 -3.52 5.42
N SER A 155 26.42 -2.43 4.66
CA SER A 155 25.17 -1.67 4.63
C SER A 155 24.90 -1.00 3.27
N SER A 156 23.65 -0.62 3.06
CA SER A 156 23.19 0.17 1.91
C SER A 156 22.33 1.32 2.38
N VAL A 157 22.64 2.53 1.94
CA VAL A 157 21.84 3.73 2.19
C VAL A 157 21.02 4.03 0.94
N LEU A 158 19.72 4.06 1.09
CA LEU A 158 18.76 4.44 0.06
C LEU A 158 18.22 5.83 0.37
N THR A 159 18.41 6.78 -0.54
CA THR A 159 17.78 8.09 -0.47
C THR A 159 16.50 8.08 -1.29
N VAL A 160 15.37 8.36 -0.63
CA VAL A 160 14.04 8.42 -1.24
C VAL A 160 13.43 9.80 -1.06
N THR A 161 12.69 10.27 -2.05
CA THR A 161 11.81 11.44 -1.94
C THR A 161 10.37 10.93 -2.10
N PRO A 162 9.72 10.51 -1.00
CA PRO A 162 8.43 9.86 -1.06
C PRO A 162 7.35 10.82 -1.55
N GLN A 163 6.36 10.27 -2.23
CA GLN A 163 5.18 10.99 -2.69
C GLN A 163 3.95 10.49 -1.94
N PRO A 164 2.84 11.24 -1.93
CA PRO A 164 1.62 10.81 -1.24
C PRO A 164 1.11 9.42 -1.65
N TRP A 165 1.31 9.01 -2.90
CA TRP A 165 0.91 7.69 -3.40
C TRP A 165 1.82 6.54 -2.95
N ASP A 166 2.98 6.85 -2.35
CA ASP A 166 3.87 5.84 -1.77
C ASP A 166 3.42 5.43 -0.36
N HIS A 167 2.45 6.16 0.24
CA HIS A 167 1.87 5.78 1.53
C HIS A 167 1.22 4.39 1.47
N GLY A 168 1.55 3.54 2.44
CA GLY A 168 1.05 2.17 2.51
C GLY A 168 1.71 1.20 1.52
N THR A 169 2.68 1.64 0.70
CA THR A 169 3.39 0.76 -0.23
C THR A 169 4.54 0.03 0.45
N ASN A 170 4.93 -1.11 -0.13
CA ASN A 170 5.99 -1.96 0.38
C ASN A 170 7.34 -1.59 -0.23
N LEU A 171 8.36 -1.48 0.63
CA LEU A 171 9.75 -1.34 0.24
C LEU A 171 10.56 -2.50 0.83
N THR A 172 11.30 -3.22 -0.01
CA THR A 172 12.04 -4.42 0.36
C THR A 172 13.53 -4.19 0.21
N CYS A 173 14.29 -4.42 1.28
CA CYS A 173 15.73 -4.60 1.20
C CYS A 173 16.06 -6.08 1.08
N GLN A 174 16.88 -6.42 0.10
CA GLN A 174 17.38 -7.76 -0.14
C GLN A 174 18.89 -7.79 0.01
N VAL A 175 19.39 -8.80 0.72
CA VAL A 175 20.81 -9.05 0.94
C VAL A 175 21.19 -10.38 0.32
N THR A 176 22.24 -10.39 -0.49
CA THR A 176 22.79 -11.59 -1.11
C THR A 176 24.17 -11.86 -0.54
N LEU A 177 24.37 -13.08 0.00
CA LEU A 177 25.66 -13.49 0.53
C LEU A 177 26.62 -13.90 -0.58
N PRO A 178 27.89 -13.43 -0.52
CA PRO A 178 28.88 -13.78 -1.53
C PRO A 178 29.19 -15.29 -1.51
N GLY A 179 29.43 -15.84 -2.67
CA GLY A 179 29.83 -17.25 -2.86
C GLY A 179 28.70 -18.27 -2.76
N SER A 180 27.75 -18.11 -1.85
CA SER A 180 26.60 -19.02 -1.72
C SER A 180 25.42 -18.65 -2.64
N GLY A 181 25.30 -17.37 -3.01
CA GLY A 181 24.15 -16.82 -3.71
C GLY A 181 22.85 -16.85 -2.89
N VAL A 182 22.94 -17.18 -1.59
CA VAL A 182 21.77 -17.19 -0.71
C VAL A 182 21.32 -15.75 -0.45
N THR A 183 20.01 -15.52 -0.62
CA THR A 183 19.38 -14.22 -0.41
C THR A 183 18.41 -14.26 0.75
N THR A 184 18.35 -13.17 1.50
CA THR A 184 17.35 -12.91 2.53
C THR A 184 16.84 -11.48 2.39
N ARG A 185 15.65 -11.20 2.90
CA ARG A 185 14.99 -9.91 2.68
C ARG A 185 14.16 -9.47 3.86
N THR A 186 14.02 -8.16 4.01
CA THR A 186 13.08 -7.51 4.93
C THR A 186 12.24 -6.52 4.15
N THR A 187 10.94 -6.54 4.38
CA THR A 187 9.98 -5.63 3.77
C THR A 187 9.40 -4.72 4.84
N ILE A 188 9.38 -3.42 4.56
CA ILE A 188 8.76 -2.38 5.38
C ILE A 188 7.59 -1.76 4.62
N ILE A 189 6.62 -1.22 5.35
CA ILE A 189 5.51 -0.44 4.79
C ILE A 189 5.84 1.03 4.99
N LEU A 190 5.81 1.84 3.93
CA LEU A 190 6.10 3.26 4.01
C LEU A 190 4.93 4.01 4.63
N ASN A 191 5.19 4.75 5.69
CA ASN A 191 4.25 5.69 6.28
C ASN A 191 4.61 7.10 5.83
N VAL A 192 3.90 7.60 4.78
CA VAL A 192 4.16 8.92 4.20
C VAL A 192 3.11 9.90 4.68
N SER A 193 3.56 10.99 5.30
CA SER A 193 2.70 12.08 5.74
C SER A 193 2.55 13.16 4.67
N TYR A 194 1.33 13.68 4.48
CA TYR A 194 1.02 14.72 3.50
C TYR A 194 -0.24 15.50 3.87
N ALA A 195 -0.30 16.76 3.39
CA ALA A 195 -1.45 17.64 3.55
C ALA A 195 -2.69 17.08 2.83
N PRO A 196 -3.90 17.48 3.22
CA PRO A 196 -5.13 17.13 2.53
C PRO A 196 -5.06 17.42 1.03
N LYS A 197 -5.43 16.45 0.20
CA LYS A 197 -5.49 16.55 -1.26
C LYS A 197 -6.74 15.85 -1.80
N ASN A 198 -7.12 16.14 -3.05
CA ASN A 198 -8.26 15.51 -3.73
C ASN A 198 -9.57 15.63 -2.91
N LEU A 199 -9.80 16.83 -2.31
CA LEU A 199 -11.05 17.10 -1.61
C LEU A 199 -12.20 17.01 -2.62
N THR A 200 -13.18 16.14 -2.36
CA THR A 200 -14.34 15.92 -3.22
C THR A 200 -15.63 16.10 -2.44
N LEU A 201 -16.65 16.61 -3.13
CA LEU A 201 -18.00 16.80 -2.59
C LEU A 201 -18.98 15.96 -3.40
N THR A 202 -19.60 15.00 -2.73
CA THR A 202 -20.64 14.14 -3.31
C THR A 202 -22.00 14.53 -2.76
N ILE A 203 -22.99 14.66 -3.65
CA ILE A 203 -24.35 15.07 -3.33
C ILE A 203 -25.31 13.90 -3.49
N TYR A 204 -26.21 13.75 -2.54
CA TYR A 204 -27.32 12.81 -2.58
C TYR A 204 -28.62 13.62 -2.43
N LYS A 205 -29.50 13.53 -3.44
CA LYS A 205 -30.82 14.18 -3.45
C LYS A 205 -31.91 13.16 -3.19
N GLY A 206 -32.79 13.44 -2.21
CA GLY A 206 -33.93 12.59 -1.93
C GLY A 206 -33.56 11.14 -1.65
N VAL A 207 -34.36 10.20 -2.18
CA VAL A 207 -34.21 8.75 -2.05
C VAL A 207 -33.36 8.15 -3.19
N ASP A 208 -33.13 8.93 -4.26
CA ASP A 208 -32.39 8.45 -5.42
C ASP A 208 -30.86 8.35 -5.15
N PRO A 209 -30.23 7.22 -5.56
CA PRO A 209 -28.78 7.05 -5.40
C PRO A 209 -27.95 7.84 -6.42
N ALA A 210 -28.57 8.78 -7.16
CA ALA A 210 -27.86 9.59 -8.16
C ALA A 210 -26.81 10.49 -7.47
N THR A 211 -25.58 10.00 -7.45
CA THR A 211 -24.43 10.70 -6.92
C THR A 211 -23.87 11.66 -7.97
N THR A 212 -23.80 12.94 -7.66
CA THR A 212 -23.16 13.93 -8.53
C THR A 212 -21.91 14.47 -7.81
N ALA A 213 -20.73 14.22 -8.38
CA ALA A 213 -19.51 14.88 -7.93
C ALA A 213 -19.50 16.32 -8.46
N LEU A 214 -19.38 17.27 -7.55
CA LEU A 214 -19.41 18.69 -7.89
C LEU A 214 -18.00 19.29 -7.98
N ARG A 215 -17.87 20.33 -8.81
CA ARG A 215 -16.67 21.16 -8.85
C ARG A 215 -16.74 22.25 -7.79
N ASN A 216 -15.57 22.70 -7.33
CA ASN A 216 -15.49 23.80 -6.38
C ASN A 216 -16.20 25.07 -6.92
N GLY A 217 -17.01 25.69 -6.08
CA GLY A 217 -17.77 26.89 -6.43
C GLY A 217 -18.99 26.67 -7.32
N SER A 218 -19.38 25.42 -7.58
CA SER A 218 -20.59 25.13 -8.36
C SER A 218 -21.86 25.58 -7.65
N THR A 219 -22.94 25.77 -8.42
CA THR A 219 -24.26 26.11 -7.89
C THR A 219 -25.18 24.91 -8.06
N LEU A 220 -25.88 24.54 -7.01
CA LEU A 220 -26.88 23.48 -6.99
C LEU A 220 -28.27 24.08 -6.75
N THR A 221 -29.18 23.83 -7.66
CA THR A 221 -30.59 24.23 -7.52
C THR A 221 -31.42 23.07 -6.99
N LEU A 222 -32.19 23.31 -5.95
CA LEU A 222 -33.09 22.35 -5.28
C LEU A 222 -34.50 22.94 -5.16
N LEU A 223 -35.48 22.08 -4.97
CA LEU A 223 -36.82 22.49 -4.59
C LEU A 223 -36.92 22.70 -3.08
N GLU A 224 -37.82 23.59 -2.65
CA GLU A 224 -38.19 23.70 -1.24
C GLU A 224 -38.71 22.32 -0.77
N GLU A 225 -38.42 21.93 0.48
CA GLU A 225 -38.80 20.67 1.14
C GLU A 225 -38.04 19.41 0.70
N GLU A 226 -37.20 19.46 -0.33
CA GLU A 226 -36.31 18.33 -0.66
C GLU A 226 -35.31 18.06 0.46
N SER A 227 -34.91 16.81 0.64
CA SER A 227 -33.79 16.44 1.50
C SER A 227 -32.48 16.46 0.74
N LEU A 228 -31.42 16.92 1.41
CA LEU A 228 -30.08 16.99 0.85
C LEU A 228 -29.08 16.37 1.81
N ARG A 229 -28.26 15.46 1.31
CA ARG A 229 -27.08 14.95 1.99
C ARG A 229 -25.83 15.28 1.20
N MET A 230 -24.84 15.84 1.85
CA MET A 230 -23.57 16.26 1.28
C MET A 230 -22.43 15.53 1.97
N LEU A 231 -21.68 14.72 1.25
CA LEU A 231 -20.52 13.99 1.77
C LEU A 231 -19.24 14.60 1.22
N CYS A 232 -18.41 15.07 2.14
CA CYS A 232 -17.09 15.58 1.85
C CYS A 232 -16.05 14.51 2.15
N THR A 233 -15.21 14.15 1.16
CA THR A 233 -14.15 13.17 1.30
C THR A 233 -12.81 13.75 0.87
N VAL A 234 -11.72 13.30 1.49
CA VAL A 234 -10.38 13.82 1.29
C VAL A 234 -9.35 12.73 1.50
N ASP A 235 -8.24 12.83 0.80
CA ASP A 235 -7.08 11.98 0.97
C ASP A 235 -6.00 12.75 1.76
N SER A 236 -5.54 12.20 2.88
CA SER A 236 -4.53 12.83 3.75
C SER A 236 -3.92 11.85 4.74
N ASN A 237 -2.68 12.07 5.11
CA ASN A 237 -2.03 11.40 6.22
C ASN A 237 -1.16 12.39 7.03
N PRO A 238 -1.41 12.61 8.32
CA PRO A 238 -2.48 12.03 9.14
C PRO A 238 -3.89 12.36 8.62
N PRO A 239 -4.92 11.58 9.02
CA PRO A 239 -6.29 11.85 8.63
C PRO A 239 -6.71 13.29 8.91
N ALA A 240 -7.32 13.96 7.94
CA ALA A 240 -7.77 15.34 8.10
C ALA A 240 -9.05 15.40 8.93
N ARG A 241 -9.15 16.46 9.74
CA ARG A 241 -10.40 16.85 10.38
C ARG A 241 -11.27 17.55 9.34
N LEU A 242 -12.47 17.02 9.12
CA LEU A 242 -13.47 17.62 8.24
C LEU A 242 -14.42 18.52 9.05
N SER A 243 -14.77 19.66 8.47
CA SER A 243 -15.73 20.60 9.05
C SER A 243 -16.55 21.29 7.96
N TRP A 244 -17.78 21.64 8.31
CA TRP A 244 -18.68 22.39 7.43
C TRP A 244 -18.88 23.80 7.95
N ALA A 245 -18.99 24.76 7.03
CA ALA A 245 -19.39 26.12 7.32
C ALA A 245 -20.51 26.57 6.37
N TYR A 246 -21.42 27.36 6.88
CA TYR A 246 -22.45 28.07 6.13
C TYR A 246 -22.16 29.58 6.20
N GLY A 247 -21.78 30.16 5.07
CA GLY A 247 -21.23 31.53 5.09
C GLY A 247 -19.98 31.59 5.97
N ASN A 248 -20.06 32.40 7.05
CA ASN A 248 -19.00 32.54 8.05
C ASN A 248 -19.27 31.73 9.33
N LEU A 249 -20.40 31.04 9.40
CA LEU A 249 -20.77 30.23 10.56
C LEU A 249 -20.25 28.80 10.42
N ILE A 250 -19.42 28.38 11.37
CA ILE A 250 -18.98 26.96 11.44
C ILE A 250 -20.19 26.16 11.97
N LEU A 251 -20.62 25.22 11.14
CA LEU A 251 -21.60 24.25 11.56
C LEU A 251 -20.87 23.22 12.42
N SER A 252 -21.15 23.22 13.73
CA SER A 252 -20.65 22.15 14.60
C SER A 252 -21.01 20.81 13.97
N PRO A 253 -20.11 19.81 13.97
CA PRO A 253 -20.47 18.50 13.49
C PRO A 253 -21.64 18.02 14.35
N MET A 254 -22.85 18.05 13.80
CA MET A 254 -23.91 17.22 14.34
C MET A 254 -23.29 15.82 14.34
N GLN A 255 -23.45 15.08 15.44
CA GLN A 255 -22.85 13.78 15.70
C GLN A 255 -23.25 12.77 14.63
N SER A 256 -22.82 13.02 13.39
CA SER A 256 -22.93 12.04 12.32
C SER A 256 -21.86 10.98 12.53
N PRO A 257 -22.19 9.70 12.55
CA PRO A 257 -21.21 8.62 12.65
C PRO A 257 -20.23 8.61 11.44
N THR A 258 -20.58 9.33 10.36
CA THR A 258 -19.76 9.41 9.15
C THR A 258 -19.06 10.78 9.11
N PRO A 259 -17.71 10.83 9.21
CA PRO A 259 -16.96 12.07 9.07
C PRO A 259 -17.24 12.74 7.72
N GLY A 260 -17.42 14.07 7.73
CA GLY A 260 -17.65 14.85 6.50
C GLY A 260 -19.07 14.82 5.95
N LEU A 261 -20.00 14.08 6.56
CA LEU A 261 -21.40 14.07 6.16
C LEU A 261 -22.15 15.26 6.78
N LEU A 262 -22.82 16.05 5.92
CA LEU A 262 -23.78 17.06 6.32
C LEU A 262 -25.17 16.67 5.78
N GLU A 263 -26.14 16.54 6.68
CA GLU A 263 -27.51 16.18 6.35
C GLU A 263 -28.44 17.36 6.59
N LEU A 264 -29.21 17.72 5.58
CA LEU A 264 -30.28 18.71 5.60
C LEU A 264 -31.58 17.98 5.26
N PRO A 265 -32.34 17.54 6.29
CA PRO A 265 -33.49 16.67 6.08
C PRO A 265 -34.62 17.36 5.30
N GLN A 266 -34.70 18.69 5.40
CA GLN A 266 -35.69 19.49 4.73
C GLN A 266 -35.09 20.84 4.34
N MET A 267 -35.12 21.14 3.02
CA MET A 267 -34.57 22.38 2.49
C MET A 267 -35.55 23.54 2.72
N HIS A 268 -35.06 24.53 3.47
CA HIS A 268 -35.75 25.79 3.71
C HIS A 268 -34.94 26.96 3.17
N ARG A 269 -35.57 28.10 2.87
CA ARG A 269 -34.90 29.31 2.37
C ARG A 269 -33.74 29.80 3.21
N ARG A 270 -33.75 29.51 4.51
CA ARG A 270 -32.65 29.85 5.44
C ARG A 270 -31.35 29.12 5.09
N TYR A 271 -31.42 28.05 4.30
CA TYR A 271 -30.25 27.26 3.83
C TYR A 271 -29.79 27.67 2.42
N GLU A 272 -30.40 28.71 1.81
CA GLU A 272 -29.93 29.26 0.56
C GLU A 272 -28.65 30.05 0.77
N GLY A 273 -27.58 29.70 0.05
CA GLY A 273 -26.30 30.35 0.18
C GLY A 273 -25.10 29.41 0.04
N LYS A 274 -23.95 29.88 0.53
CA LYS A 274 -22.67 29.20 0.34
C LYS A 274 -22.37 28.25 1.50
N PHE A 275 -22.21 26.96 1.17
CA PHE A 275 -21.66 25.95 2.05
C PHE A 275 -20.20 25.70 1.70
N THR A 276 -19.35 25.53 2.70
CA THR A 276 -17.93 25.23 2.52
C THR A 276 -17.53 24.02 3.39
N CYS A 277 -17.01 22.99 2.75
CA CYS A 277 -16.31 21.91 3.44
C CYS A 277 -14.83 22.26 3.57
N SER A 278 -14.28 22.08 4.74
CA SER A 278 -12.86 22.28 5.06
C SER A 278 -12.25 20.98 5.57
N ALA A 279 -11.12 20.62 5.02
CA ALA A 279 -10.30 19.49 5.46
C ALA A 279 -8.97 20.03 5.98
N GLN A 280 -8.57 19.69 7.21
CA GLN A 280 -7.35 20.19 7.83
C GLN A 280 -6.61 19.09 8.58
N ASN A 281 -5.30 18.99 8.38
CA ASN A 281 -4.39 18.26 9.25
C ASN A 281 -3.22 19.16 9.66
N VAL A 282 -2.21 18.61 10.33
CA VAL A 282 -1.03 19.37 10.82
C VAL A 282 -0.15 19.92 9.70
N LEU A 283 -0.27 19.37 8.49
CA LEU A 283 0.56 19.73 7.33
C LEU A 283 -0.12 20.71 6.39
N GLY A 284 -1.43 20.94 6.51
CA GLY A 284 -2.14 21.88 5.66
C GLY A 284 -3.65 21.75 5.67
N SER A 285 -4.30 22.50 4.76
CA SER A 285 -5.76 22.50 4.63
C SER A 285 -6.19 22.61 3.18
N GLN A 286 -7.38 22.05 2.87
CA GLN A 286 -8.12 22.25 1.62
C GLN A 286 -9.57 22.68 1.90
N HIS A 287 -10.16 23.45 0.98
CA HIS A 287 -11.53 23.92 1.07
C HIS A 287 -12.26 23.70 -0.24
N MET A 288 -13.52 23.33 -0.14
CA MET A 288 -14.42 23.18 -1.29
C MET A 288 -15.78 23.81 -0.97
N SER A 289 -16.28 24.65 -1.86
CA SER A 289 -17.53 25.38 -1.65
C SER A 289 -18.59 25.02 -2.68
N LEU A 290 -19.85 25.13 -2.25
CA LEU A 290 -21.07 24.92 -3.03
C LEU A 290 -22.04 26.04 -2.72
N ASN A 291 -22.70 26.63 -3.75
CA ASN A 291 -23.79 27.54 -3.57
C ASN A 291 -25.12 26.80 -3.76
N LEU A 292 -25.99 26.87 -2.75
CA LEU A 292 -27.35 26.33 -2.83
C LEU A 292 -28.33 27.43 -3.20
N LEU A 293 -29.15 27.17 -4.23
CA LEU A 293 -30.29 27.99 -4.65
C LEU A 293 -31.57 27.18 -4.53
N LEU A 294 -32.64 27.79 -4.02
CA LEU A 294 -33.93 27.14 -3.92
C LEU A 294 -34.90 27.68 -4.97
N LYS A 295 -35.53 26.76 -5.72
CA LYS A 295 -36.60 27.06 -6.64
C LYS A 295 -37.95 26.84 -5.94
N ARG A 296 -38.84 27.84 -6.04
CA ARG A 296 -40.21 27.75 -5.49
C ARG A 296 -41.04 26.73 -6.26
N THR A 297 -41.73 25.89 -5.58
CA THR A 297 -42.76 24.99 -6.11
C THR A 297 -44.02 25.72 -6.52
N SER A 298 -44.25 26.95 -6.00
CA SER A 298 -45.42 27.78 -6.30
C SER A 298 -45.59 28.17 -7.78
N GLY A 299 -44.52 28.18 -8.58
CA GLY A 299 -44.60 28.49 -10.00
C GLY A 299 -45.22 27.36 -10.84
N LEU A 300 -44.94 26.09 -10.49
CA LEU A 300 -45.48 24.96 -11.26
C LEU A 300 -47.00 24.80 -11.10
N MET A 301 -47.51 25.00 -9.86
CA MET A 301 -48.95 24.90 -9.60
C MET A 301 -49.70 26.05 -10.26
N ALA A 302 -49.12 27.26 -10.31
CA ALA A 302 -49.76 28.39 -11.01
C ALA A 302 -49.82 28.18 -12.52
N GLU A 303 -48.81 27.63 -13.15
CA GLU A 303 -48.82 27.30 -14.58
C GLU A 303 -49.79 26.16 -14.89
N VAL A 304 -49.84 25.09 -14.11
CA VAL A 304 -50.79 23.98 -14.28
C VAL A 304 -52.23 24.44 -14.11
N VAL A 305 -52.54 25.27 -13.10
CA VAL A 305 -53.86 25.86 -12.90
C VAL A 305 -54.22 26.80 -14.04
N LEU A 306 -53.31 27.64 -14.52
CA LEU A 306 -53.58 28.53 -15.67
C LEU A 306 -53.90 27.75 -16.94
N VAL A 307 -53.16 26.69 -17.25
CA VAL A 307 -53.43 25.82 -18.41
C VAL A 307 -54.79 25.14 -18.27
N ALA A 308 -55.11 24.60 -17.09
CA ALA A 308 -56.40 23.94 -16.82
C ALA A 308 -57.57 24.92 -16.96
N VAL A 309 -57.43 26.15 -16.46
CA VAL A 309 -58.47 27.20 -16.60
C VAL A 309 -58.66 27.62 -18.06
N VAL A 310 -57.57 27.80 -18.82
CA VAL A 310 -57.67 28.11 -20.26
C VAL A 310 -58.30 26.98 -21.04
N GLU A 311 -57.98 25.74 -20.76
CA GLU A 311 -58.57 24.58 -21.42
C GLU A 311 -60.08 24.43 -21.08
N ALA A 312 -60.48 24.66 -19.84
CA ALA A 312 -61.86 24.70 -19.45
C ALA A 312 -62.66 25.83 -20.15
N ALA A 313 -62.09 27.02 -20.21
CA ALA A 313 -62.72 28.17 -20.91
C ALA A 313 -62.91 27.93 -22.41
N VAL A 314 -61.92 27.29 -23.07
CA VAL A 314 -62.07 26.92 -24.50
C VAL A 314 -63.14 25.88 -24.70
N LYS A 315 -63.28 24.88 -23.84
CA LYS A 315 -64.34 23.87 -23.91
C LYS A 315 -65.75 24.47 -23.71
N VAL A 316 -65.91 25.43 -22.79
CA VAL A 316 -67.16 26.15 -22.56
C VAL A 316 -67.53 27.02 -23.77
N LEU A 317 -66.55 27.70 -24.37
CA LEU A 317 -66.74 28.50 -25.59
C LEU A 317 -67.18 27.64 -26.77
N LEU A 318 -66.54 26.51 -26.99
CA LEU A 318 -66.92 25.56 -28.05
C LEU A 318 -68.33 24.97 -27.85
N LEU A 319 -68.71 24.61 -26.62
CA LEU A 319 -70.06 24.18 -26.29
C LEU A 319 -71.06 25.29 -26.52
N GLY A 320 -70.79 26.52 -26.14
CA GLY A 320 -71.62 27.68 -26.42
C GLY A 320 -71.85 27.92 -27.92
N LEU A 321 -70.80 27.84 -28.72
CA LEU A 321 -70.87 27.94 -30.17
C LEU A 321 -71.71 26.81 -30.80
N CYS A 322 -71.54 25.58 -30.28
CA CYS A 322 -72.29 24.43 -30.74
C CYS A 322 -73.78 24.57 -30.47
N LEU A 323 -74.12 25.08 -29.26
CA LEU A 323 -75.55 25.37 -28.94
C LEU A 323 -76.14 26.48 -29.76
N ILE A 324 -75.40 27.52 -30.05
CA ILE A 324 -75.86 28.59 -30.97
C ILE A 324 -76.07 28.02 -32.39
N PHE A 325 -75.15 27.19 -32.88
CA PHE A 325 -75.29 26.58 -34.21
C PHE A 325 -76.48 25.61 -34.27
N LEU A 326 -76.77 24.90 -33.19
CA LEU A 326 -77.96 24.05 -33.11
C LEU A 326 -79.28 24.85 -33.05
N ARG A 327 -79.31 26.04 -32.42
CA ARG A 327 -80.48 26.93 -32.37
C ARG A 327 -80.71 27.63 -33.74
N VAL A 328 -79.65 27.99 -34.46
CA VAL A 328 -79.76 28.59 -35.80
C VAL A 328 -80.27 27.56 -36.84
N ARG A 329 -79.95 26.30 -36.66
CA ARG A 329 -80.34 25.21 -37.55
C ARG A 329 -81.76 24.65 -37.30
N SER A 330 -82.49 25.07 -36.26
CA SER A 330 -83.82 24.60 -35.92
C SER A 330 -84.81 25.25 -36.86
N PRO A 331 -85.47 24.55 -37.81
CA PRO A 331 -86.45 25.13 -38.71
C PRO A 331 -87.72 25.51 -37.96
N ARG A 332 -88.20 26.81 -38.13
CA ARG A 332 -89.52 27.27 -37.69
C ARG A 332 -90.59 26.40 -38.31
N ARG A 333 -91.21 25.47 -37.63
CA ARG A 333 -92.50 24.85 -38.07
C ARG A 333 -93.57 25.89 -38.00
N ARG A 334 -94.12 26.33 -39.20
CA ARG A 334 -95.38 27.05 -39.36
C ARG A 334 -96.55 26.18 -38.92
N GLN A 335 -97.31 26.65 -37.98
CA GLN A 335 -98.68 26.08 -37.67
C GLN A 335 -99.62 26.56 -38.80
N GLN A 336 -100.08 25.64 -39.59
CA GLN A 336 -101.24 25.82 -40.46
C GLN A 336 -102.47 25.30 -39.73
N GLY A 337 -103.39 26.23 -39.33
CA GLY A 337 -104.69 25.91 -38.84
C GLY A 337 -105.59 25.27 -39.88
N ARG A 338 -106.26 24.23 -39.54
CA ARG A 338 -107.45 23.71 -40.31
C ARG A 338 -108.65 23.76 -39.38
N GLN A 339 -109.57 24.65 -39.76
CA GLN A 339 -110.96 24.58 -39.34
C GLN A 339 -111.59 23.27 -39.85
N CYS A 340 -112.29 22.60 -39.09
CA CYS A 340 -113.30 21.61 -39.48
C CYS A 340 -114.65 21.98 -38.84
N THR A 341 -115.58 22.40 -39.70
CA THR A 341 -117.01 22.60 -39.50
C THR A 341 -117.70 21.24 -39.32
N GLY A 342 -118.64 21.22 -38.40
CA GLY A 342 -119.40 20.10 -38.07
C GLY A 342 -120.48 19.69 -39.05
N THR A 343 -121.09 18.61 -38.92
CA THR A 343 -122.54 18.41 -39.06
C THR A 343 -123.00 17.14 -38.34
N MET A 344 -124.12 17.30 -37.78
CA MET A 344 -124.99 16.38 -37.05
C MET A 344 -125.73 15.40 -37.96
N GLN A 345 -126.10 14.23 -37.53
CA GLN A 345 -127.31 13.47 -37.71
C GLN A 345 -127.12 11.97 -37.51
N THR A 346 -127.81 11.26 -36.83
CA THR A 346 -128.99 10.92 -36.11
C THR A 346 -128.67 9.78 -35.17
#